data_1794aa7edbca95ceb680485d8a8c3a8b
#
_entry.id   1794aa7edbca95ceb680485d8a8c3a8b
#
_cell.length_a   1.000
_cell.length_b   1.000
_cell.length_c   1.000
_cell.angle_alpha   90.00
_cell.angle_beta   90.00
_cell.angle_gamma   90.00
#
_symmetry.space_group_name_H-M   'P 1'
#
loop_
_entity.id
_entity.type
_entity.pdbx_description
1 polymer ?
#
loop_
_entity_poly.entity_id
_entity_poly.type
_entity_poly.pdbx_seq_one_letter_code
_entity_poly.pdbx_strand_id
1 'polypeptide(L)'
;MPSRKKHLAGIIPLANLEDKLGFPYHPSLTPVYGGYLAVEAAVHEAAWAGCNTIWIVCNDDVQPLVRHRVGEYTYDPAFMDRSKWDRFPSQSRKTIPIYYTGLLSKDIGKRDCYAYSIIHGAQMAIDVSRAVSHWADPDKFYVSFPMGVYNPKALGYYRKEINKPGKAFGWRYEGKTVKDGEHLGFAFTHENLKDFRKRIMEGTGTYSRETLANGFQKKLPSEERNSGRHFSLDKVFQDVIFNEQEGFLRDISWYHKIDNWTGYRDYLASEHWYILRHPGKIYTKYREFNQIGVDDIDNSEE
;
A
#
# COMPACT_ATOMS: atom_id res chain seq x y z
N MET A 1 2.08 -34.08 -2.06
CA MET A 1 2.80 -32.91 -2.63
C MET A 1 2.99 -31.89 -1.52
N PRO A 2 4.19 -31.33 -1.30
CA PRO A 2 4.34 -30.26 -0.33
C PRO A 2 3.43 -29.10 -0.75
N SER A 3 2.65 -28.55 0.17
CA SER A 3 1.77 -27.44 -0.10
C SER A 3 2.63 -26.25 -0.56
N ARG A 4 2.40 -25.75 -1.78
CA ARG A 4 3.05 -24.55 -2.29
C ARG A 4 2.90 -23.43 -1.26
N LYS A 5 4.01 -22.84 -0.84
CA LYS A 5 3.95 -21.68 0.05
C LYS A 5 3.19 -20.56 -0.68
N LYS A 6 2.11 -20.12 -0.07
CA LYS A 6 1.32 -18.99 -0.59
C LYS A 6 2.15 -17.71 -0.54
N HIS A 7 2.10 -16.93 -1.60
CA HIS A 7 2.78 -15.65 -1.70
C HIS A 7 1.78 -14.51 -1.75
N LEU A 8 1.75 -13.69 -0.70
CA LEU A 8 0.99 -12.45 -0.62
C LEU A 8 1.95 -11.28 -0.86
N ALA A 9 1.72 -10.49 -1.91
CA ALA A 9 2.47 -9.27 -2.17
C ALA A 9 1.71 -8.06 -1.61
N GLY A 10 2.37 -7.27 -0.75
CA GLY A 10 1.86 -5.98 -0.27
C GLY A 10 2.12 -4.89 -1.31
N ILE A 11 1.14 -4.04 -1.57
CA ILE A 11 1.25 -2.90 -2.49
C ILE A 11 0.97 -1.62 -1.71
N ILE A 12 1.91 -0.68 -1.76
CA ILE A 12 1.78 0.64 -1.13
C ILE A 12 1.84 1.69 -2.24
N PRO A 13 0.69 2.26 -2.63
CA PRO A 13 0.64 3.29 -3.66
C PRO A 13 1.03 4.64 -3.08
N LEU A 14 2.09 5.25 -3.58
CA LEU A 14 2.50 6.61 -3.27
C LEU A 14 2.43 7.50 -4.51
N ALA A 15 2.70 6.94 -5.70
CA ALA A 15 2.65 7.71 -6.93
C ALA A 15 1.24 8.24 -7.17
N ASN A 16 1.17 9.54 -7.51
CA ASN A 16 -0.08 10.28 -7.75
C ASN A 16 -1.05 10.32 -6.56
N LEU A 17 -0.51 10.24 -5.38
CA LEU A 17 -1.22 10.63 -4.17
C LEU A 17 -1.45 12.13 -4.22
N GLU A 18 -2.72 12.56 -4.20
CA GLU A 18 -3.08 13.98 -4.24
C GLU A 18 -2.60 14.69 -2.98
N ASP A 19 -1.91 15.81 -3.19
CA ASP A 19 -1.56 16.71 -2.09
C ASP A 19 -2.74 17.64 -1.77
N LYS A 20 -3.50 17.28 -0.76
CA LYS A 20 -4.60 18.10 -0.19
C LYS A 20 -4.23 18.72 1.15
N LEU A 21 -3.04 18.40 1.66
CA LEU A 21 -2.55 18.91 2.93
C LEU A 21 -1.81 20.24 2.78
N GLY A 22 -1.22 20.51 1.60
CA GLY A 22 -0.44 21.70 1.32
C GLY A 22 0.88 21.76 2.10
N PHE A 23 1.44 20.61 2.47
CA PHE A 23 2.74 20.54 3.09
C PHE A 23 3.87 20.64 2.05
N PRO A 24 5.06 21.14 2.42
CA PRO A 24 6.19 21.26 1.50
C PRO A 24 6.88 19.92 1.21
N TYR A 25 6.27 18.81 1.55
CA TYR A 25 6.77 17.46 1.35
C TYR A 25 5.63 16.53 0.89
N HIS A 26 6.02 15.38 0.33
CA HIS A 26 5.06 14.40 -0.16
C HIS A 26 4.12 13.90 0.94
N PRO A 27 2.79 13.82 0.72
CA PRO A 27 1.79 13.47 1.74
C PRO A 27 2.09 12.17 2.50
N SER A 28 2.69 11.18 1.85
CA SER A 28 3.07 9.93 2.52
C SER A 28 4.11 10.07 3.64
N LEU A 29 4.79 11.22 3.71
CA LEU A 29 5.75 11.55 4.77
C LEU A 29 5.10 12.29 5.93
N THR A 30 3.77 12.44 5.93
CA THR A 30 3.02 13.04 7.04
C THR A 30 3.18 12.22 8.31
N PRO A 31 3.52 12.84 9.45
CA PRO A 31 3.63 12.15 10.72
C PRO A 31 2.25 11.64 11.20
N VAL A 32 2.18 10.36 11.54
CA VAL A 32 1.00 9.76 12.20
C VAL A 32 1.18 9.61 13.70
N TYR A 33 2.45 9.65 14.17
CA TYR A 33 2.81 9.72 15.60
C TYR A 33 4.29 10.06 15.71
N GLY A 34 4.71 10.87 16.68
CA GLY A 34 6.08 11.18 17.09
C GLY A 34 7.22 10.63 16.21
N GLY A 35 7.42 11.17 15.02
CA GLY A 35 8.42 10.70 14.05
C GLY A 35 8.04 9.44 13.27
N TYR A 36 6.87 8.86 13.46
CA TYR A 36 6.35 7.74 12.69
C TYR A 36 5.52 8.25 11.51
N LEU A 37 5.92 7.93 10.30
CA LEU A 37 5.34 8.48 9.08
C LEU A 37 4.23 7.58 8.50
N ALA A 38 3.33 8.18 7.75
CA ALA A 38 2.21 7.49 7.11
C ALA A 38 2.67 6.33 6.22
N VAL A 39 3.74 6.49 5.46
CA VAL A 39 4.32 5.41 4.66
C VAL A 39 4.89 4.27 5.52
N GLU A 40 5.50 4.58 6.65
CA GLU A 40 6.00 3.54 7.57
C GLU A 40 4.83 2.78 8.20
N ALA A 41 3.74 3.46 8.53
CA ALA A 41 2.51 2.83 9.02
C ALA A 41 1.91 1.88 7.99
N ALA A 42 1.87 2.27 6.71
CA ALA A 42 1.40 1.41 5.62
C ALA A 42 2.28 0.17 5.42
N VAL A 43 3.61 0.31 5.50
CA VAL A 43 4.54 -0.83 5.47
C VAL A 43 4.28 -1.80 6.61
N HIS A 44 4.09 -1.27 7.80
CA HIS A 44 3.81 -2.05 9.00
C HIS A 44 2.44 -2.75 8.92
N GLU A 45 1.44 -2.08 8.37
CA GLU A 45 0.13 -2.67 8.07
C GLU A 45 0.25 -3.87 7.12
N ALA A 46 0.96 -3.71 5.99
CA ALA A 46 1.20 -4.80 5.04
C ALA A 46 1.95 -5.97 5.70
N ALA A 47 2.89 -5.69 6.60
CA ALA A 47 3.57 -6.71 7.36
C ALA A 47 2.63 -7.44 8.33
N TRP A 48 1.72 -6.73 9.03
CA TRP A 48 0.67 -7.34 9.86
C TRP A 48 -0.32 -8.18 9.05
N ALA A 49 -0.63 -7.81 7.82
CA ALA A 49 -1.44 -8.64 6.90
C ALA A 49 -0.77 -9.97 6.54
N GLY A 50 0.53 -10.09 6.78
CA GLY A 50 1.31 -11.29 6.51
C GLY A 50 1.89 -11.35 5.10
N CYS A 51 2.13 -10.20 4.48
CA CYS A 51 2.79 -10.10 3.18
C CYS A 51 4.19 -10.75 3.22
N ASN A 52 4.55 -11.38 2.10
CA ASN A 52 5.86 -12.00 1.92
C ASN A 52 6.85 -11.04 1.26
N THR A 53 6.34 -10.12 0.46
CA THR A 53 7.07 -9.02 -0.19
C THR A 53 6.24 -7.75 -0.10
N ILE A 54 6.87 -6.58 -0.10
CA ILE A 54 6.18 -5.28 -0.12
C ILE A 54 6.71 -4.47 -1.30
N TRP A 55 5.80 -3.88 -2.06
CA TRP A 55 6.07 -3.10 -3.25
C TRP A 55 5.58 -1.68 -3.04
N ILE A 56 6.50 -0.74 -2.97
CA ILE A 56 6.22 0.69 -2.83
C ILE A 56 6.27 1.32 -4.22
N VAL A 57 5.15 1.83 -4.68
CA VAL A 57 5.03 2.49 -5.97
C VAL A 57 5.13 3.99 -5.75
N CYS A 58 6.26 4.57 -6.08
CA CYS A 58 6.53 6.00 -5.86
C CYS A 58 7.26 6.61 -7.07
N ASN A 59 7.12 7.90 -7.25
CA ASN A 59 7.84 8.64 -8.28
C ASN A 59 9.33 8.77 -7.91
N ASP A 60 10.17 8.93 -8.92
CA ASP A 60 11.63 8.94 -8.78
C ASP A 60 12.16 10.06 -7.87
N ASP A 61 11.46 11.18 -7.79
CA ASP A 61 11.78 12.33 -6.93
C ASP A 61 11.53 12.06 -5.44
N VAL A 62 10.52 11.25 -5.13
CA VAL A 62 10.15 10.89 -3.74
C VAL A 62 10.85 9.61 -3.27
N GLN A 63 11.17 8.72 -4.19
CA GLN A 63 11.72 7.40 -3.89
C GLN A 63 12.96 7.44 -2.98
N PRO A 64 13.97 8.30 -3.18
CA PRO A 64 15.14 8.35 -2.32
C PRO A 64 14.80 8.66 -0.85
N LEU A 65 13.86 9.58 -0.63
CA LEU A 65 13.42 9.97 0.72
C LEU A 65 12.67 8.83 1.41
N VAL A 66 11.75 8.19 0.69
CA VAL A 66 10.99 7.06 1.20
C VAL A 66 11.91 5.88 1.50
N ARG A 67 12.85 5.58 0.59
CA ARG A 67 13.80 4.48 0.76
C ARG A 67 14.76 4.72 1.93
N HIS A 68 15.22 5.96 2.11
CA HIS A 68 16.03 6.32 3.27
C HIS A 68 15.26 6.10 4.57
N ARG A 69 13.98 6.42 4.59
CA ARG A 69 13.15 6.36 5.79
C ARG A 69 12.66 4.95 6.14
N VAL A 70 12.22 4.20 5.14
CA VAL A 70 11.61 2.88 5.28
C VAL A 70 12.67 1.76 5.26
N GLY A 71 13.70 1.87 4.43
CA GLY A 71 14.72 0.86 4.22
C GLY A 71 14.33 -0.21 3.19
N GLU A 72 15.08 -1.31 3.17
CA GLU A 72 14.96 -2.35 2.15
C GLU A 72 14.25 -3.61 2.64
N TYR A 73 13.97 -3.71 3.92
CA TYR A 73 13.20 -4.80 4.51
C TYR A 73 12.56 -4.38 5.84
N THR A 74 11.55 -5.12 6.21
CA THR A 74 10.94 -5.05 7.55
C THR A 74 10.83 -6.46 8.13
N TYR A 75 10.56 -6.57 9.40
CA TYR A 75 10.31 -7.85 10.05
C TYR A 75 8.81 -8.14 10.17
N ASP A 76 8.45 -9.42 10.21
CA ASP A 76 7.06 -9.82 10.46
C ASP A 76 6.65 -9.52 11.91
N PRO A 77 5.75 -8.55 12.16
CA PRO A 77 5.40 -8.11 13.50
C PRO A 77 4.68 -9.19 14.31
N ALA A 78 3.93 -10.09 13.70
CA ALA A 78 3.29 -11.19 14.41
C ALA A 78 4.31 -12.23 14.92
N PHE A 79 5.51 -12.24 14.34
CA PHE A 79 6.60 -13.07 14.82
C PHE A 79 7.31 -12.38 16.00
N MET A 80 7.35 -11.05 16.00
CA MET A 80 8.00 -10.23 17.02
C MET A 80 7.18 -10.08 18.28
N ASP A 81 5.87 -10.02 18.19
CA ASP A 81 4.95 -9.96 19.33
C ASP A 81 5.02 -11.23 20.22
N ARG A 82 5.67 -12.28 19.71
CA ARG A 82 5.94 -13.47 20.51
C ARG A 82 7.14 -13.19 21.40
N SER A 83 6.97 -13.24 22.72
CA SER A 83 7.96 -12.97 23.78
C SER A 83 9.32 -13.73 23.68
N LYS A 84 9.57 -14.40 22.58
CA LYS A 84 10.76 -15.22 22.30
C LYS A 84 11.65 -14.64 21.18
N TRP A 85 11.34 -13.45 20.66
CA TRP A 85 12.06 -12.85 19.55
C TRP A 85 13.58 -12.77 19.79
N ASP A 86 13.97 -12.27 20.94
CA ASP A 86 15.39 -12.06 21.28
C ASP A 86 16.18 -13.37 21.39
N ARG A 87 15.48 -14.50 21.54
CA ARG A 87 16.08 -15.83 21.61
C ARG A 87 16.32 -16.48 20.26
N PHE A 88 15.77 -15.91 19.18
CA PHE A 88 15.98 -16.44 17.84
C PHE A 88 17.23 -15.82 17.21
N PRO A 89 18.11 -16.63 16.60
CA PRO A 89 19.19 -16.12 15.78
C PRO A 89 18.65 -15.18 14.69
N SER A 90 19.39 -14.14 14.34
CA SER A 90 19.00 -13.17 13.32
C SER A 90 18.62 -13.83 11.98
N GLN A 91 19.28 -14.93 11.65
CA GLN A 91 19.00 -15.74 10.44
C GLN A 91 17.63 -16.44 10.45
N SER A 92 17.05 -16.66 11.63
CA SER A 92 15.74 -17.30 11.77
C SER A 92 14.58 -16.29 11.77
N ARG A 93 14.89 -15.02 11.77
CA ARG A 93 13.90 -13.94 11.79
C ARG A 93 13.30 -13.80 10.41
N LYS A 94 11.97 -13.82 10.33
CA LYS A 94 11.27 -13.63 9.05
C LYS A 94 11.37 -12.18 8.62
N THR A 95 12.24 -11.90 7.69
CA THR A 95 12.34 -10.61 7.01
C THR A 95 11.38 -10.56 5.82
N ILE A 96 10.81 -9.38 5.57
CA ILE A 96 9.93 -9.10 4.44
C ILE A 96 10.67 -8.07 3.59
N PRO A 97 11.14 -8.43 2.38
CA PRO A 97 11.83 -7.51 1.50
C PRO A 97 10.89 -6.45 0.98
N ILE A 98 11.42 -5.24 0.78
CA ILE A 98 10.72 -4.07 0.28
C ILE A 98 11.34 -3.68 -1.06
N TYR A 99 10.50 -3.61 -2.08
CA TYR A 99 10.87 -3.23 -3.45
C TYR A 99 10.28 -1.87 -3.78
N TYR A 100 11.03 -1.07 -4.51
CA TYR A 100 10.63 0.25 -4.96
C TYR A 100 10.48 0.25 -6.47
N THR A 101 9.38 0.81 -6.97
CA THR A 101 9.13 0.93 -8.41
C THR A 101 8.49 2.27 -8.73
N GLY A 102 8.97 2.91 -9.79
CA GLY A 102 8.35 4.09 -10.38
C GLY A 102 7.28 3.72 -11.40
N LEU A 103 6.45 4.67 -11.78
CA LEU A 103 5.58 4.53 -12.94
C LEU A 103 6.41 4.60 -14.22
N LEU A 104 6.00 3.84 -15.23
CA LEU A 104 6.68 3.89 -16.52
C LEU A 104 6.45 5.25 -17.19
N SER A 105 7.49 5.82 -17.80
CA SER A 105 7.43 7.13 -18.46
C SER A 105 6.31 7.25 -19.51
N LYS A 106 5.95 6.14 -20.18
CA LYS A 106 4.83 6.09 -21.13
C LYS A 106 3.45 6.25 -20.49
N ASP A 107 3.32 6.02 -19.17
CA ASP A 107 2.07 6.07 -18.43
C ASP A 107 1.91 7.39 -17.67
N ILE A 108 3.01 8.12 -17.43
CA ILE A 108 3.00 9.44 -16.80
C ILE A 108 2.24 10.41 -17.68
N GLY A 109 1.33 11.18 -17.08
CA GLY A 109 0.43 12.11 -17.78
C GLY A 109 -0.72 11.46 -18.55
N LYS A 110 -0.81 10.11 -18.56
CA LYS A 110 -1.87 9.37 -19.27
C LYS A 110 -2.72 8.49 -18.37
N ARG A 111 -2.08 7.73 -17.48
CA ARG A 111 -2.74 6.76 -16.59
C ARG A 111 -2.32 6.93 -15.14
N ASP A 112 -1.65 7.99 -14.84
CA ASP A 112 -1.04 8.31 -13.56
C ASP A 112 -2.07 8.72 -12.49
N CYS A 113 -3.05 7.88 -12.25
CA CYS A 113 -3.96 8.03 -11.12
C CYS A 113 -3.55 7.13 -9.95
N TYR A 114 -4.09 7.43 -8.79
CA TYR A 114 -3.79 6.70 -7.55
C TYR A 114 -4.16 5.21 -7.65
N ALA A 115 -5.32 4.89 -8.23
CA ALA A 115 -5.74 3.51 -8.47
C ALA A 115 -4.81 2.76 -9.45
N TYR A 116 -4.25 3.46 -10.46
CA TYR A 116 -3.31 2.84 -11.39
C TYR A 116 -1.99 2.47 -10.72
N SER A 117 -1.53 3.24 -9.74
CA SER A 117 -0.34 2.90 -8.95
C SER A 117 -0.48 1.54 -8.28
N ILE A 118 -1.67 1.19 -7.79
CA ILE A 118 -1.96 -0.13 -7.21
C ILE A 118 -1.82 -1.23 -8.27
N ILE A 119 -2.43 -1.03 -9.43
CA ILE A 119 -2.42 -1.99 -10.54
C ILE A 119 -0.99 -2.17 -11.06
N HIS A 120 -0.24 -1.08 -11.20
CA HIS A 120 1.15 -1.10 -11.63
C HIS A 120 2.02 -1.87 -10.64
N GLY A 121 1.91 -1.60 -9.34
CA GLY A 121 2.64 -2.31 -8.30
C GLY A 121 2.36 -3.81 -8.29
N ALA A 122 1.11 -4.22 -8.45
CA ALA A 122 0.73 -5.63 -8.56
C ALA A 122 1.32 -6.28 -9.83
N GLN A 123 1.31 -5.58 -10.97
CA GLN A 123 1.93 -6.07 -12.21
C GLN A 123 3.44 -6.22 -12.05
N MET A 124 4.12 -5.25 -11.45
CA MET A 124 5.56 -5.32 -11.21
C MET A 124 5.91 -6.48 -10.27
N ALA A 125 5.10 -6.73 -9.26
CA ALA A 125 5.27 -7.88 -8.37
C ALA A 125 5.22 -9.22 -9.13
N ILE A 126 4.34 -9.33 -10.13
CA ILE A 126 4.25 -10.52 -11.00
C ILE A 126 5.49 -10.60 -11.91
N ASP A 127 5.80 -9.51 -12.61
CA ASP A 127 6.82 -9.51 -13.67
C ASP A 127 8.22 -9.79 -13.09
N VAL A 128 8.56 -9.18 -11.96
CA VAL A 128 9.83 -9.43 -11.27
C VAL A 128 9.87 -10.83 -10.67
N SER A 129 8.78 -11.31 -10.08
CA SER A 129 8.75 -12.68 -9.55
C SER A 129 8.99 -13.71 -10.65
N ARG A 130 8.44 -13.50 -11.84
CA ARG A 130 8.65 -14.38 -13.00
C ARG A 130 10.07 -14.29 -13.56
N ALA A 131 10.67 -13.11 -13.52
CA ALA A 131 12.04 -12.92 -13.97
C ALA A 131 13.06 -13.63 -13.05
N VAL A 132 12.76 -13.67 -11.74
CA VAL A 132 13.66 -14.28 -10.74
C VAL A 132 13.36 -15.76 -10.54
N SER A 133 12.08 -16.14 -10.46
CA SER A 133 11.65 -17.52 -10.24
C SER A 133 10.18 -17.73 -10.63
N HIS A 134 9.92 -18.61 -11.58
CA HIS A 134 8.56 -18.99 -12.00
C HIS A 134 7.68 -19.55 -10.87
N TRP A 135 8.26 -19.93 -9.75
CA TRP A 135 7.58 -20.53 -8.61
C TRP A 135 7.13 -19.52 -7.56
N ALA A 136 7.53 -18.27 -7.68
CA ALA A 136 7.32 -17.23 -6.69
C ALA A 136 6.25 -16.20 -7.08
N ASP A 137 5.45 -16.45 -8.13
CA ASP A 137 4.35 -15.56 -8.51
C ASP A 137 3.44 -15.30 -7.30
N PRO A 138 3.10 -14.03 -7.01
CA PRO A 138 2.15 -13.71 -5.96
C PRO A 138 0.80 -14.38 -6.23
N ASP A 139 0.26 -15.08 -5.26
CA ASP A 139 -1.09 -15.67 -5.36
C ASP A 139 -2.19 -14.60 -5.17
N LYS A 140 -1.85 -13.53 -4.45
CA LYS A 140 -2.77 -12.48 -4.03
C LYS A 140 -2.01 -11.20 -3.71
N PHE A 141 -2.70 -10.07 -3.75
CA PHE A 141 -2.16 -8.74 -3.47
C PHE A 141 -2.92 -8.12 -2.31
N TYR A 142 -2.20 -7.52 -1.38
CA TYR A 142 -2.77 -6.72 -0.29
C TYR A 142 -2.38 -5.26 -0.50
N VAL A 143 -3.36 -4.37 -0.50
CA VAL A 143 -3.13 -2.92 -0.62
C VAL A 143 -3.20 -2.29 0.76
N SER A 144 -2.18 -1.52 1.09
CA SER A 144 -2.15 -0.66 2.26
C SER A 144 -2.02 0.80 1.83
N PHE A 145 -2.88 1.65 2.36
CA PHE A 145 -2.95 3.05 2.01
C PHE A 145 -2.29 3.91 3.07
N PRO A 146 -1.27 4.73 2.73
CA PRO A 146 -0.59 5.57 3.74
C PRO A 146 -1.51 6.62 4.37
N MET A 147 -2.55 7.09 3.63
CA MET A 147 -3.47 8.10 4.14
C MET A 147 -4.72 7.52 4.81
N GLY A 148 -4.76 6.21 5.04
CA GLY A 148 -5.79 5.52 5.82
C GLY A 148 -5.19 5.01 7.13
N VAL A 149 -5.64 5.55 8.25
CA VAL A 149 -5.05 5.28 9.56
C VAL A 149 -6.03 4.50 10.43
N TYR A 150 -5.63 3.33 10.88
CA TYR A 150 -6.36 2.45 11.81
C TYR A 150 -5.39 1.50 12.53
N ASN A 151 -5.88 0.69 13.46
CA ASN A 151 -5.01 -0.23 14.20
C ASN A 151 -4.60 -1.45 13.34
N PRO A 152 -3.36 -1.54 12.88
CA PRO A 152 -2.92 -2.63 12.01
C PRO A 152 -2.82 -3.99 12.72
N LYS A 153 -2.78 -4.04 14.05
CA LYS A 153 -2.70 -5.30 14.81
C LYS A 153 -3.92 -6.19 14.58
N ALA A 154 -5.08 -5.60 14.27
CA ALA A 154 -6.28 -6.35 13.92
C ALA A 154 -6.07 -7.32 12.75
N LEU A 155 -5.22 -6.95 11.78
CA LEU A 155 -4.86 -7.81 10.64
C LEU A 155 -4.23 -9.14 11.05
N GLY A 156 -3.48 -9.15 12.14
CA GLY A 156 -2.83 -10.34 12.66
C GLY A 156 -3.80 -11.50 12.92
N TYR A 157 -5.03 -11.20 13.32
CA TYR A 157 -6.08 -12.19 13.58
C TYR A 157 -6.67 -12.78 12.29
N TYR A 158 -6.66 -12.01 11.20
CA TYR A 158 -7.32 -12.37 9.93
C TYR A 158 -6.33 -12.78 8.83
N ARG A 159 -5.07 -13.06 9.16
CA ARG A 159 -4.05 -13.50 8.18
C ARG A 159 -4.46 -14.72 7.36
N LYS A 160 -5.22 -15.63 7.95
CA LYS A 160 -5.69 -16.83 7.24
C LYS A 160 -6.70 -16.51 6.17
N GLU A 161 -7.63 -15.62 6.49
CA GLU A 161 -8.66 -15.12 5.57
C GLU A 161 -8.04 -14.26 4.47
N ILE A 162 -7.14 -13.34 4.85
CA ILE A 162 -6.40 -12.49 3.91
C ILE A 162 -5.63 -13.35 2.91
N ASN A 163 -4.98 -14.42 3.36
CA ASN A 163 -4.19 -15.32 2.52
C ASN A 163 -4.99 -16.42 1.82
N LYS A 164 -6.32 -16.50 2.00
CA LYS A 164 -7.12 -17.54 1.35
C LYS A 164 -7.19 -17.30 -0.16
N PRO A 165 -6.77 -18.27 -1.00
CA PRO A 165 -6.77 -18.12 -2.45
C PRO A 165 -8.18 -17.89 -3.00
N GLY A 166 -8.26 -17.17 -4.13
CA GLY A 166 -9.50 -16.99 -4.89
C GLY A 166 -10.57 -16.12 -4.22
N LYS A 167 -10.29 -15.54 -3.06
CA LYS A 167 -11.24 -14.70 -2.33
C LYS A 167 -10.62 -13.31 -2.07
N ALA A 168 -11.33 -12.24 -2.40
CA ALA A 168 -10.96 -10.89 -1.98
C ALA A 168 -11.25 -10.73 -0.48
N PHE A 169 -10.46 -9.87 0.19
CA PHE A 169 -10.67 -9.50 1.59
C PHE A 169 -10.72 -7.97 1.69
N GLY A 170 -11.52 -7.41 2.57
CA GLY A 170 -11.61 -5.97 2.77
C GLY A 170 -11.92 -5.58 4.19
N TRP A 171 -11.55 -4.35 4.52
CA TRP A 171 -11.98 -3.65 5.71
C TRP A 171 -13.20 -2.79 5.44
N ARG A 172 -14.05 -2.66 6.44
CA ARG A 172 -15.21 -1.77 6.44
C ARG A 172 -15.20 -0.89 7.68
N TYR A 173 -15.55 0.37 7.50
CA TYR A 173 -15.78 1.32 8.58
C TYR A 173 -17.06 2.11 8.28
N GLU A 174 -18.01 2.14 9.21
CA GLU A 174 -19.30 2.80 9.04
C GLU A 174 -20.03 2.45 7.73
N GLY A 175 -19.96 1.17 7.35
CA GLY A 175 -20.57 0.68 6.12
C GLY A 175 -19.77 0.94 4.85
N LYS A 176 -18.71 1.75 4.90
CA LYS A 176 -17.87 2.13 3.75
C LYS A 176 -16.64 1.24 3.61
N THR A 177 -16.18 1.07 2.39
CA THR A 177 -15.03 0.25 2.00
C THR A 177 -14.18 1.00 0.98
N VAL A 178 -13.14 0.36 0.43
CA VAL A 178 -12.38 0.90 -0.71
C VAL A 178 -13.27 1.16 -1.93
N LYS A 179 -14.41 0.45 -2.06
CA LYS A 179 -15.39 0.67 -3.14
C LYS A 179 -16.08 2.03 -3.07
N ASP A 180 -16.07 2.64 -1.91
CA ASP A 180 -16.63 3.97 -1.64
C ASP A 180 -15.54 5.06 -1.68
N GLY A 181 -14.33 4.71 -2.13
CA GLY A 181 -13.20 5.63 -2.21
C GLY A 181 -12.48 5.84 -0.87
N GLU A 182 -12.75 5.00 0.14
CA GLU A 182 -12.02 5.06 1.40
C GLU A 182 -10.65 4.40 1.31
N HIS A 183 -9.69 4.92 2.06
CA HIS A 183 -8.32 4.40 2.12
C HIS A 183 -8.23 3.23 3.11
N LEU A 184 -9.10 2.24 2.93
CA LEU A 184 -9.15 1.03 3.74
C LEU A 184 -8.42 -0.12 3.06
N GLY A 185 -7.54 -0.78 3.78
CA GLY A 185 -6.76 -1.89 3.26
C GLY A 185 -7.64 -3.02 2.74
N PHE A 186 -7.25 -3.64 1.63
CA PHE A 186 -7.98 -4.75 1.03
C PHE A 186 -7.03 -5.70 0.29
N ALA A 187 -7.49 -6.93 0.07
CA ALA A 187 -6.75 -7.88 -0.73
C ALA A 187 -7.57 -8.35 -1.94
N PHE A 188 -6.92 -8.49 -3.08
CA PHE A 188 -7.52 -8.89 -4.34
C PHE A 188 -6.71 -9.99 -5.04
N THR A 189 -7.33 -10.65 -6.00
CA THR A 189 -6.78 -11.80 -6.73
C THR A 189 -6.23 -11.39 -8.10
N HIS A 190 -5.58 -12.31 -8.80
CA HIS A 190 -5.19 -12.12 -10.20
C HIS A 190 -6.36 -11.87 -11.14
N GLU A 191 -7.53 -12.45 -10.87
CA GLU A 191 -8.72 -12.22 -11.67
C GLU A 191 -9.18 -10.78 -11.53
N ASN A 192 -9.29 -10.29 -10.30
CA ASN A 192 -9.59 -8.88 -10.05
C ASN A 192 -8.58 -7.95 -10.73
N LEU A 193 -7.29 -8.28 -10.71
CA LEU A 193 -6.26 -7.47 -11.39
C LEU A 193 -6.52 -7.34 -12.90
N LYS A 194 -6.96 -8.42 -13.56
CA LYS A 194 -7.33 -8.40 -14.98
C LYS A 194 -8.52 -7.46 -15.23
N ASP A 195 -9.53 -7.55 -14.37
CA ASP A 195 -10.74 -6.71 -14.48
C ASP A 195 -10.42 -5.23 -14.27
N PHE A 196 -9.59 -4.89 -13.29
CA PHE A 196 -9.14 -3.53 -13.04
C PHE A 196 -8.35 -2.96 -14.24
N ARG A 197 -7.44 -3.75 -14.79
CA ARG A 197 -6.68 -3.35 -16.00
C ARG A 197 -7.61 -3.13 -17.19
N LYS A 198 -8.55 -4.03 -17.42
CA LYS A 198 -9.55 -3.92 -18.51
C LYS A 198 -10.34 -2.64 -18.35
N ARG A 199 -10.83 -2.33 -17.18
CA ARG A 199 -11.59 -1.12 -16.86
C ARG A 199 -10.81 0.15 -17.18
N ILE A 200 -9.55 0.24 -16.74
CA ILE A 200 -8.70 1.40 -17.06
C ILE A 200 -8.45 1.49 -18.57
N MET A 201 -8.23 0.38 -19.27
CA MET A 201 -8.02 0.37 -20.71
C MET A 201 -9.26 0.84 -21.47
N GLU A 202 -10.43 0.35 -21.13
CA GLU A 202 -11.70 0.72 -21.75
C GLU A 202 -12.03 2.20 -21.48
N GLY A 203 -11.88 2.63 -20.23
CA GLY A 203 -12.05 4.03 -19.85
C GLY A 203 -11.07 4.95 -20.57
N THR A 204 -9.79 4.55 -20.70
CA THR A 204 -8.78 5.29 -21.47
C THR A 204 -9.23 5.50 -22.92
N GLY A 205 -9.83 4.50 -23.53
CA GLY A 205 -10.39 4.60 -24.87
C GLY A 205 -11.52 5.64 -24.97
N THR A 206 -12.42 5.67 -24.00
CA THR A 206 -13.56 6.58 -23.93
C THR A 206 -13.12 8.03 -23.76
N TYR A 207 -12.21 8.30 -22.81
CA TYR A 207 -11.74 9.66 -22.52
C TYR A 207 -10.72 10.20 -23.53
N SER A 208 -10.23 9.38 -24.45
CA SER A 208 -9.30 9.82 -25.49
C SER A 208 -9.97 10.22 -26.81
N ARG A 209 -11.29 10.14 -26.88
CA ARG A 209 -12.07 10.43 -28.10
C ARG A 209 -13.26 11.32 -27.78
N GLU A 210 -13.50 12.27 -28.66
CA GLU A 210 -14.69 13.10 -28.69
C GLU A 210 -15.67 12.58 -29.74
N THR A 211 -16.95 12.48 -29.40
CA THR A 211 -17.99 12.14 -30.37
C THR A 211 -18.53 13.43 -30.95
N LEU A 212 -18.28 13.66 -32.25
CA LEU A 212 -18.80 14.80 -32.98
C LEU A 212 -20.30 14.67 -33.19
N ALA A 213 -20.97 15.79 -33.49
CA ALA A 213 -22.42 15.84 -33.74
C ALA A 213 -22.91 14.91 -34.87
N ASN A 214 -22.03 14.50 -35.78
CA ASN A 214 -22.27 13.54 -36.84
C ASN A 214 -22.05 12.08 -36.45
N GLY A 215 -21.80 11.78 -35.16
CA GLY A 215 -21.54 10.45 -34.63
C GLY A 215 -20.13 9.91 -34.86
N PHE A 216 -19.26 10.64 -35.59
CA PHE A 216 -17.86 10.23 -35.74
C PHE A 216 -17.03 10.50 -34.47
N GLN A 217 -16.16 9.55 -34.11
CA GLN A 217 -15.24 9.70 -33.01
C GLN A 217 -13.91 10.27 -33.50
N LYS A 218 -13.59 11.48 -33.03
CA LYS A 218 -12.30 12.13 -33.24
C LYS A 218 -11.41 11.91 -32.05
N LYS A 219 -10.13 11.57 -32.28
CA LYS A 219 -9.15 11.52 -31.19
C LYS A 219 -8.87 12.94 -30.70
N LEU A 220 -8.94 13.12 -29.39
CA LEU A 220 -8.52 14.37 -28.75
C LEU A 220 -7.02 14.63 -28.97
N PRO A 221 -6.56 15.89 -28.92
CA PRO A 221 -5.15 16.23 -28.85
C PRO A 221 -4.44 15.45 -27.72
N SER A 222 -3.15 15.18 -27.85
CA SER A 222 -2.39 14.37 -26.87
C SER A 222 -2.46 14.92 -25.45
N GLU A 223 -2.55 16.23 -25.31
CA GLU A 223 -2.64 16.95 -24.02
C GLU A 223 -3.99 16.76 -23.33
N GLU A 224 -5.06 16.55 -24.11
CA GLU A 224 -6.42 16.35 -23.62
C GLU A 224 -6.79 14.86 -23.43
N ARG A 225 -5.96 13.94 -23.94
CA ARG A 225 -6.18 12.48 -23.83
C ARG A 225 -5.92 11.94 -22.42
N ASN A 226 -6.28 12.65 -21.42
CA ASN A 226 -5.87 12.34 -20.07
C ASN A 226 -6.92 11.52 -19.34
N SER A 227 -6.81 10.23 -19.49
CA SER A 227 -7.77 9.27 -18.94
C SER A 227 -7.47 8.83 -17.52
N GLY A 228 -6.21 8.83 -17.11
CA GLY A 228 -5.79 8.32 -15.80
C GLY A 228 -6.39 9.11 -14.64
N ARG A 229 -6.45 10.43 -14.76
CA ARG A 229 -6.98 11.35 -13.73
C ARG A 229 -8.47 11.21 -13.45
N HIS A 230 -9.20 10.54 -14.33
CA HIS A 230 -10.64 10.32 -14.16
C HIS A 230 -10.98 9.03 -13.40
N PHE A 231 -9.97 8.24 -13.00
CA PHE A 231 -10.18 7.00 -12.30
C PHE A 231 -9.87 7.15 -10.81
N SER A 232 -10.91 7.39 -10.03
CA SER A 232 -10.88 7.30 -8.57
C SER A 232 -10.93 5.84 -8.10
N LEU A 233 -10.62 5.61 -6.83
CA LEU A 233 -10.62 4.26 -6.23
C LEU A 233 -11.98 3.57 -6.37
N ASP A 234 -13.07 4.29 -6.10
CA ASP A 234 -14.45 3.81 -6.22
C ASP A 234 -14.76 3.29 -7.62
N LYS A 235 -14.33 4.02 -8.67
CA LYS A 235 -14.58 3.61 -10.06
C LYS A 235 -13.79 2.37 -10.46
N VAL A 236 -12.56 2.24 -9.99
CA VAL A 236 -11.69 1.13 -10.40
C VAL A 236 -12.01 -0.14 -9.63
N PHE A 237 -12.28 -0.03 -8.32
CA PHE A 237 -12.46 -1.17 -7.42
C PHE A 237 -13.92 -1.53 -7.11
N GLN A 238 -14.90 -0.90 -7.77
CA GLN A 238 -16.33 -1.13 -7.51
C GLN A 238 -16.78 -2.59 -7.64
N ASP A 239 -16.13 -3.37 -8.51
CA ASP A 239 -16.53 -4.77 -8.77
C ASP A 239 -15.84 -5.79 -7.86
N VAL A 240 -15.00 -5.35 -6.92
CA VAL A 240 -14.43 -6.27 -5.95
C VAL A 240 -15.55 -6.85 -5.09
N ILE A 241 -15.67 -8.16 -5.07
CA ILE A 241 -16.70 -8.85 -4.28
C ILE A 241 -16.06 -9.34 -2.98
N PHE A 242 -16.48 -8.72 -1.88
CA PHE A 242 -16.18 -9.18 -0.54
C PHE A 242 -17.32 -10.07 -0.04
N ASN A 243 -17.04 -11.33 0.24
CA ASN A 243 -18.06 -12.24 0.76
C ASN A 243 -18.16 -12.08 2.28
N GLU A 244 -19.17 -11.32 2.73
CA GLU A 244 -19.43 -11.08 4.16
C GLU A 244 -19.77 -12.35 4.92
N GLN A 245 -20.57 -13.23 4.33
CA GLN A 245 -21.01 -14.47 4.98
C GLN A 245 -19.84 -15.40 5.28
N GLU A 246 -18.84 -15.42 4.43
CA GLU A 246 -17.61 -16.19 4.63
C GLU A 246 -16.55 -15.45 5.48
N GLY A 247 -16.83 -14.25 5.93
CA GLY A 247 -15.94 -13.47 6.78
C GLY A 247 -14.78 -12.80 6.06
N PHE A 248 -14.93 -12.46 4.77
CA PHE A 248 -13.92 -11.74 3.98
C PHE A 248 -14.14 -10.23 3.94
N LEU A 249 -15.17 -9.71 4.61
CA LEU A 249 -15.34 -8.31 4.93
C LEU A 249 -15.42 -8.18 6.44
N ARG A 250 -14.60 -7.32 7.03
CA ARG A 250 -14.46 -7.15 8.47
C ARG A 250 -14.57 -5.70 8.86
N ASP A 251 -15.32 -5.44 9.93
CA ASP A 251 -15.42 -4.09 10.50
C ASP A 251 -14.20 -3.79 11.36
N ILE A 252 -13.73 -2.54 11.28
CA ILE A 252 -12.72 -1.97 12.16
C ILE A 252 -13.37 -1.02 13.16
N SER A 253 -12.79 -0.93 14.35
CA SER A 253 -13.35 -0.14 15.45
C SER A 253 -13.20 1.37 15.25
N TRP A 254 -12.16 1.80 14.55
CA TRP A 254 -11.88 3.21 14.25
C TRP A 254 -11.04 3.33 12.98
N TYR A 255 -11.23 4.43 12.28
CA TYR A 255 -10.51 4.76 11.05
C TYR A 255 -10.48 6.27 10.88
N HIS A 256 -9.35 6.79 10.40
CA HIS A 256 -9.20 8.18 10.00
C HIS A 256 -8.59 8.25 8.61
N LYS A 257 -9.23 9.01 7.73
CA LYS A 257 -8.69 9.36 6.43
C LYS A 257 -7.96 10.68 6.55
N ILE A 258 -6.64 10.64 6.48
CA ILE A 258 -5.76 11.79 6.72
C ILE A 258 -5.26 12.44 5.41
N ASP A 259 -6.00 12.31 4.33
CA ASP A 259 -5.64 12.83 3.01
C ASP A 259 -5.90 14.33 2.85
N ASN A 260 -6.53 14.96 3.84
CA ASN A 260 -6.81 16.40 3.88
C ASN A 260 -6.63 16.94 5.31
N TRP A 261 -6.53 18.28 5.43
CA TRP A 261 -6.27 18.93 6.71
C TRP A 261 -7.34 18.65 7.77
N THR A 262 -8.62 18.59 7.39
CA THR A 262 -9.71 18.32 8.35
C THR A 262 -9.57 16.91 8.94
N GLY A 263 -9.43 15.89 8.09
CA GLY A 263 -9.24 14.51 8.56
C GLY A 263 -7.97 14.33 9.39
N TYR A 264 -6.88 15.00 8.99
CA TYR A 264 -5.63 14.94 9.74
C TYR A 264 -5.73 15.61 11.12
N ARG A 265 -6.35 16.81 11.20
CA ARG A 265 -6.63 17.51 12.45
C ARG A 265 -7.50 16.66 13.39
N ASP A 266 -8.56 16.05 12.85
CA ASP A 266 -9.50 15.25 13.62
C ASP A 266 -8.81 13.96 14.15
N TYR A 267 -7.88 13.39 13.37
CA TYR A 267 -7.02 12.31 13.82
C TYR A 267 -6.11 12.73 14.97
N LEU A 268 -5.41 13.86 14.86
CA LEU A 268 -4.52 14.39 15.89
C LEU A 268 -5.27 14.75 17.19
N ALA A 269 -6.52 15.16 17.08
CA ALA A 269 -7.39 15.48 18.23
C ALA A 269 -7.99 14.23 18.89
N SER A 270 -7.93 13.07 18.22
CA SER A 270 -8.51 11.82 18.74
C SER A 270 -7.56 11.13 19.73
N GLU A 271 -8.12 10.23 20.53
CA GLU A 271 -7.32 9.33 21.39
C GLU A 271 -6.55 8.28 20.57
N HIS A 272 -6.90 8.08 19.30
CA HIS A 272 -6.35 7.02 18.46
C HIS A 272 -4.90 7.28 18.05
N TRP A 273 -4.45 8.53 18.03
CA TRP A 273 -3.08 8.85 17.64
C TRP A 273 -2.03 8.26 18.61
N TYR A 274 -2.37 7.99 19.88
CA TYR A 274 -1.48 7.30 20.82
C TYR A 274 -1.35 5.81 20.57
N ILE A 275 -2.30 5.21 19.83
CA ILE A 275 -2.35 3.76 19.58
C ILE A 275 -1.32 3.38 18.54
N LEU A 276 -1.10 4.25 17.54
CA LEU A 276 -0.13 4.04 16.49
C LEU A 276 1.26 4.51 16.92
N ARG A 277 1.91 3.72 17.75
CA ARG A 277 3.31 3.96 18.09
C ARG A 277 4.21 3.33 17.04
N HIS A 278 5.29 4.03 16.72
CA HIS A 278 6.34 3.44 15.91
C HIS A 278 6.88 2.18 16.62
N PRO A 279 6.95 1.07 15.91
CA PRO A 279 7.38 -0.21 16.51
C PRO A 279 8.84 -0.24 17.02
N GLY A 280 9.58 0.83 16.83
CA GLY A 280 10.97 0.91 17.27
C GLY A 280 12.01 0.45 16.25
N LYS A 281 13.28 0.49 16.62
CA LYS A 281 14.46 0.20 15.79
C LYS A 281 14.47 -1.17 15.13
N ILE A 282 13.81 -2.11 15.75
CA ILE A 282 13.87 -3.54 15.40
C ILE A 282 13.18 -3.83 14.06
N TYR A 283 12.39 -2.90 13.54
CA TYR A 283 11.52 -3.13 12.38
C TYR A 283 12.09 -2.65 11.05
N THR A 284 13.13 -1.81 11.04
CA THR A 284 13.75 -1.35 9.79
C THR A 284 15.26 -1.23 9.91
N LYS A 285 15.99 -1.66 8.89
CA LYS A 285 17.45 -1.68 8.81
C LYS A 285 18.10 -0.31 9.00
N TYR A 286 17.49 0.73 8.48
CA TYR A 286 18.04 2.09 8.56
C TYR A 286 18.08 2.69 9.96
N ARG A 287 17.19 2.26 10.85
CA ARG A 287 17.18 2.74 12.23
C ARG A 287 18.26 2.12 13.09
N GLU A 288 18.62 0.88 12.81
CA GLU A 288 19.79 0.25 13.46
C GLU A 288 21.07 1.03 13.13
N PHE A 289 21.23 1.49 11.90
CA PHE A 289 22.40 2.26 11.46
C PHE A 289 22.48 3.67 12.06
N ASN A 290 21.36 4.41 12.04
CA ASN A 290 21.36 5.80 12.52
C ASN A 290 21.55 5.92 14.04
N GLN A 291 21.37 4.84 14.80
CA GLN A 291 21.51 4.88 16.25
C GLN A 291 22.87 4.33 16.75
N ILE A 292 23.53 3.51 15.96
CA ILE A 292 24.93 3.17 16.21
C ILE A 292 25.79 4.45 16.15
N GLY A 293 25.48 5.37 15.21
CA GLY A 293 26.22 6.62 15.09
C GLY A 293 25.92 7.69 16.16
N VAL A 294 24.77 7.63 16.84
CA VAL A 294 24.40 8.58 17.90
C VAL A 294 24.92 8.09 19.27
N ASP A 295 24.81 6.80 19.54
CA ASP A 295 25.28 6.20 20.79
C ASP A 295 26.84 6.24 20.89
N ASP A 296 27.56 6.22 19.75
CA ASP A 296 29.02 6.33 19.69
C ASP A 296 29.52 7.78 19.93
N ILE A 297 28.69 8.80 19.70
CA ILE A 297 29.08 10.20 19.95
C ILE A 297 28.95 10.58 21.42
N ASP A 298 27.93 10.05 22.11
CA ASP A 298 27.71 10.36 23.51
C ASP A 298 28.70 9.63 24.46
N ASN A 299 29.32 8.53 24.03
CA ASN A 299 30.32 7.78 24.82
C ASN A 299 31.76 8.23 24.58
N SER A 300 32.02 9.23 23.73
CA SER A 300 33.37 9.76 23.47
C SER A 300 33.70 11.04 24.27
N GLU A 301 32.78 11.51 25.12
CA GLU A 301 32.97 12.70 25.98
C GLU A 301 32.98 12.39 27.49
N GLU A 302 33.25 11.15 27.96
CA GLU A 302 33.56 10.83 29.35
C GLU A 302 35.07 10.44 29.49
#